data_ecbed08a5e70e35a373c872a1d24d124
#
_entry.id   ecbed08a5e70e35a373c872a1d24d124
#
_cell.length_a   1.000
_cell.length_b   1.000
_cell.length_c   1.000
_cell.angle_alpha   90.00
_cell.angle_beta   90.00
_cell.angle_gamma   90.00
#
_symmetry.space_group_name_H-M   'P 1'
#
loop_
_entity.id
_entity.type
_entity.pdbx_description
1 polymer ?
#
loop_
_entity_poly.entity_id
_entity_poly.type
_entity_poly.pdbx_seq_one_letter_code
_entity_poly.pdbx_strand_id
1 'polypeptide(L)'
;MDQLNITNILQRDEQADYMKSLLIHFEQNKQDMNIKRGIYVYGSPGVGKTKFVIEVLKELDYDIITYDAGDIRNKSVMETITKHNMTDKNIMCMFQRKVKKIAVIMDEIDGMNQGDKGGLNALIKLIREKRTKKQRQEEITFNPIICIGNYHIDKKIKELMKVCNTIELKPPTFEQGKQILSSLIPNINNDTSDEITQFVQSDLRRMSHIYSIYENNN
;
A
#
# COMPACT_ATOMS: atom_id res chain seq x y z
N MET A 1 -5.59 -19.50 -6.62
CA MET A 1 -6.27 -18.27 -7.05
C MET A 1 -5.43 -17.64 -8.14
N ASP A 2 -5.83 -17.74 -9.39
CA ASP A 2 -5.09 -17.09 -10.50
C ASP A 2 -5.13 -15.58 -10.36
N GLN A 3 -4.02 -15.02 -9.86
CA GLN A 3 -3.90 -13.60 -9.52
C GLN A 3 -4.09 -12.69 -10.75
N LEU A 4 -3.69 -13.16 -11.93
CA LEU A 4 -3.79 -12.43 -13.18
C LEU A 4 -5.23 -12.04 -13.59
N ASN A 5 -6.21 -12.90 -13.30
CA ASN A 5 -7.60 -12.62 -13.71
C ASN A 5 -8.27 -11.52 -12.88
N ILE A 6 -8.00 -11.44 -11.58
CA ILE A 6 -8.66 -10.48 -10.68
C ILE A 6 -8.17 -9.06 -10.95
N THR A 7 -6.88 -8.87 -11.18
CA THR A 7 -6.29 -7.56 -11.46
C THR A 7 -6.87 -6.97 -12.74
N ASN A 8 -6.99 -7.77 -13.81
CA ASN A 8 -7.58 -7.36 -15.07
C ASN A 8 -9.08 -6.99 -14.93
N ILE A 9 -9.85 -7.79 -14.16
CA ILE A 9 -11.27 -7.50 -13.92
C ILE A 9 -11.45 -6.18 -13.17
N LEU A 10 -10.57 -5.88 -12.22
CA LEU A 10 -10.64 -4.66 -11.43
C LEU A 10 -10.21 -3.41 -12.19
N GLN A 11 -9.58 -3.54 -13.36
CA GLN A 11 -9.15 -2.43 -14.25
C GLN A 11 -8.33 -1.37 -13.49
N ARG A 12 -7.29 -1.81 -12.78
CA ARG A 12 -6.43 -0.93 -11.97
C ARG A 12 -5.09 -0.60 -12.62
N ASP A 13 -4.98 -0.81 -13.91
CA ASP A 13 -3.73 -0.60 -14.66
C ASP A 13 -3.27 0.86 -14.59
N GLU A 14 -4.19 1.81 -14.72
CA GLU A 14 -3.87 3.25 -14.58
C GLU A 14 -3.26 3.59 -13.21
N GLN A 15 -3.84 3.05 -12.12
CA GLN A 15 -3.34 3.27 -10.77
C GLN A 15 -1.99 2.57 -10.56
N ALA A 16 -1.81 1.39 -11.14
CA ALA A 16 -0.55 0.65 -11.09
C ALA A 16 0.55 1.38 -11.85
N ASP A 17 0.29 1.83 -13.08
CA ASP A 17 1.23 2.57 -13.90
C ASP A 17 1.59 3.93 -13.27
N TYR A 18 0.61 4.60 -12.67
CA TYR A 18 0.86 5.82 -11.92
C TYR A 18 1.77 5.56 -10.72
N MET A 19 1.51 4.52 -9.94
CA MET A 19 2.37 4.15 -8.81
C MET A 19 3.78 3.78 -9.27
N LYS A 20 3.92 3.01 -10.36
CA LYS A 20 5.22 2.67 -10.97
C LYS A 20 5.98 3.93 -11.39
N SER A 21 5.31 4.88 -12.04
CA SER A 21 5.93 6.14 -12.46
C SER A 21 6.46 6.95 -11.27
N LEU A 22 5.71 7.01 -10.16
CA LEU A 22 6.14 7.67 -8.93
C LEU A 22 7.38 7.01 -8.31
N LEU A 23 7.42 5.68 -8.29
CA LEU A 23 8.54 4.92 -7.76
C LEU A 23 9.80 5.07 -8.62
N ILE A 24 9.66 5.04 -9.94
CA ILE A 24 10.77 5.27 -10.88
C ILE A 24 11.31 6.70 -10.73
N HIS A 25 10.42 7.69 -10.65
CA HIS A 25 10.80 9.09 -10.43
C HIS A 25 11.53 9.28 -9.10
N PHE A 26 11.06 8.63 -8.04
CA PHE A 26 11.73 8.64 -6.74
C PHE A 26 13.15 8.07 -6.82
N GLU A 27 13.33 6.90 -7.48
CA GLU A 27 14.64 6.26 -7.63
C GLU A 27 15.65 7.14 -8.37
N GLN A 28 15.19 7.87 -9.39
CA GLN A 28 16.03 8.78 -10.18
C GLN A 28 16.43 10.04 -9.42
N ASN A 29 15.62 10.45 -8.44
CA ASN A 29 15.76 11.72 -7.74
C ASN A 29 15.93 11.59 -6.22
N LYS A 30 16.46 10.46 -5.73
CA LYS A 30 16.59 10.17 -4.27
C LYS A 30 17.27 11.28 -3.47
N GLN A 31 18.20 11.99 -4.06
CA GLN A 31 18.96 13.06 -3.39
C GLN A 31 18.25 14.42 -3.45
N ASP A 32 17.25 14.57 -4.33
CA ASP A 32 16.50 15.83 -4.40
C ASP A 32 15.59 15.99 -3.17
N MET A 33 15.80 17.05 -2.42
CA MET A 33 15.03 17.38 -1.22
C MET A 33 13.64 17.94 -1.53
N ASN A 34 13.37 18.30 -2.77
CA ASN A 34 12.11 18.96 -3.17
C ASN A 34 11.04 17.95 -3.65
N ILE A 35 11.35 16.65 -3.69
CA ILE A 35 10.39 15.62 -4.09
C ILE A 35 9.56 15.11 -2.90
N LYS A 36 8.33 14.70 -3.18
CA LYS A 36 7.51 13.94 -2.25
C LYS A 36 8.03 12.50 -2.18
N ARG A 37 8.32 12.03 -0.96
CA ARG A 37 8.91 10.71 -0.70
C ARG A 37 7.90 9.68 -0.23
N GLY A 38 6.64 10.10 -0.05
CA GLY A 38 5.54 9.25 0.37
C GLY A 38 4.50 9.07 -0.72
N ILE A 39 3.92 7.87 -0.76
CA ILE A 39 2.74 7.54 -1.55
C ILE A 39 1.64 7.16 -0.56
N TYR A 40 0.43 7.70 -0.71
CA TYR A 40 -0.71 7.37 0.13
C TYR A 40 -1.79 6.66 -0.70
N VAL A 41 -1.98 5.37 -0.43
CA VAL A 41 -2.98 4.53 -1.10
C VAL A 41 -4.20 4.39 -0.18
N TYR A 42 -5.37 4.78 -0.67
CA TYR A 42 -6.59 4.75 0.14
C TYR A 42 -7.80 4.19 -0.63
N GLY A 43 -8.81 3.80 0.13
CA GLY A 43 -10.04 3.22 -0.40
C GLY A 43 -10.84 2.52 0.69
N SER A 44 -12.00 1.97 0.35
CA SER A 44 -12.84 1.22 1.28
C SER A 44 -12.11 0.02 1.90
N PRO A 45 -12.48 -0.43 3.11
CA PRO A 45 -12.00 -1.70 3.64
C PRO A 45 -12.30 -2.86 2.67
N GLY A 46 -11.40 -3.84 2.59
CA GLY A 46 -11.59 -5.02 1.74
C GLY A 46 -11.37 -4.85 0.25
N VAL A 47 -11.05 -3.64 -0.23
CA VAL A 47 -10.82 -3.38 -1.68
C VAL A 47 -9.47 -3.90 -2.20
N GLY A 48 -8.63 -4.49 -1.34
CA GLY A 48 -7.35 -5.09 -1.74
C GLY A 48 -6.18 -4.13 -1.84
N LYS A 49 -6.16 -3.03 -1.06
CA LYS A 49 -5.09 -2.00 -1.07
C LYS A 49 -3.70 -2.59 -0.85
N THR A 50 -3.52 -3.32 0.23
CA THR A 50 -2.23 -3.91 0.61
C THR A 50 -1.71 -4.87 -0.45
N LYS A 51 -2.60 -5.72 -0.99
CA LYS A 51 -2.26 -6.66 -2.07
C LYS A 51 -1.81 -5.91 -3.33
N PHE A 52 -2.55 -4.90 -3.75
CA PHE A 52 -2.21 -4.05 -4.90
C PHE A 52 -0.82 -3.42 -4.76
N VAL A 53 -0.53 -2.82 -3.58
CA VAL A 53 0.77 -2.20 -3.32
C VAL A 53 1.90 -3.22 -3.40
N ILE A 54 1.72 -4.40 -2.77
CA ILE A 54 2.71 -5.47 -2.77
C ILE A 54 2.97 -6.00 -4.19
N GLU A 55 1.94 -6.16 -5.01
CA GLU A 55 2.07 -6.62 -6.39
C GLU A 55 2.89 -5.63 -7.23
N VAL A 56 2.56 -4.34 -7.19
CA VAL A 56 3.31 -3.29 -7.92
C VAL A 56 4.78 -3.22 -7.47
N LEU A 57 5.05 -3.34 -6.16
CA LEU A 57 6.42 -3.33 -5.66
C LEU A 57 7.22 -4.56 -6.09
N LYS A 58 6.58 -5.73 -6.10
CA LYS A 58 7.22 -6.98 -6.58
C LYS A 58 7.55 -6.93 -8.06
N GLU A 59 6.68 -6.36 -8.89
CA GLU A 59 6.96 -6.17 -10.32
C GLU A 59 8.19 -5.27 -10.58
N LEU A 60 8.48 -4.34 -9.68
CA LEU A 60 9.65 -3.46 -9.75
C LEU A 60 10.87 -4.01 -8.98
N ASP A 61 10.83 -5.28 -8.54
CA ASP A 61 11.90 -5.98 -7.81
C ASP A 61 12.31 -5.28 -6.48
N TYR A 62 11.32 -4.75 -5.73
CA TYR A 62 11.55 -4.21 -4.39
C TYR A 62 11.52 -5.29 -3.31
N ASP A 63 12.44 -5.22 -2.35
CA ASP A 63 12.28 -5.86 -1.05
C ASP A 63 11.34 -5.03 -0.19
N ILE A 64 10.38 -5.67 0.47
CA ILE A 64 9.27 -5.00 1.14
C ILE A 64 9.42 -5.18 2.64
N ILE A 65 9.39 -4.07 3.38
CA ILE A 65 9.29 -4.04 4.84
C ILE A 65 7.92 -3.48 5.20
N THR A 66 7.10 -4.27 5.88
CA THR A 66 5.74 -3.86 6.27
C THR A 66 5.67 -3.60 7.77
N TYR A 67 5.10 -2.46 8.13
CA TYR A 67 4.73 -2.07 9.48
C TYR A 67 3.24 -1.82 9.56
N ASP A 68 2.61 -2.23 10.64
CA ASP A 68 1.22 -1.88 10.94
C ASP A 68 1.12 -0.70 11.92
N ALA A 69 -0.12 -0.24 12.17
CA ALA A 69 -0.35 0.87 13.10
C ALA A 69 0.14 0.61 14.54
N GLY A 70 0.22 -0.66 14.95
CA GLY A 70 0.74 -1.07 16.24
C GLY A 70 2.25 -0.88 16.37
N ASP A 71 2.97 -1.24 15.33
CA ASP A 71 4.43 -1.13 15.26
C ASP A 71 4.90 0.33 15.30
N ILE A 72 4.21 1.21 14.58
CA ILE A 72 4.60 2.61 14.39
C ILE A 72 4.42 3.46 15.66
N ARG A 73 3.63 3.01 16.64
CA ARG A 73 3.51 3.67 17.96
C ARG A 73 4.83 3.77 18.70
N ASN A 74 5.79 2.93 18.35
CA ASN A 74 7.10 2.93 18.97
C ASN A 74 8.05 3.88 18.23
N LYS A 75 8.53 4.93 18.92
CA LYS A 75 9.52 5.89 18.39
C LYS A 75 10.76 5.19 17.81
N SER A 76 11.10 4.01 18.35
CA SER A 76 12.20 3.16 17.89
C SER A 76 12.02 2.67 16.45
N VAL A 77 10.79 2.49 15.96
CA VAL A 77 10.52 2.06 14.59
C VAL A 77 10.89 3.16 13.58
N MET A 78 10.58 4.42 13.91
CA MET A 78 10.99 5.55 13.08
C MET A 78 12.51 5.70 13.00
N GLU A 79 13.20 5.46 14.12
CA GLU A 79 14.67 5.39 14.15
C GLU A 79 15.22 4.20 13.37
N THR A 80 14.51 3.07 13.37
CA THR A 80 14.88 1.88 12.59
C THR A 80 14.71 2.14 11.09
N ILE A 81 13.62 2.79 10.68
CA ILE A 81 13.41 3.19 9.28
C ILE A 81 14.51 4.14 8.83
N THR A 82 14.92 5.08 9.69
CA THR A 82 16.01 6.01 9.40
C THR A 82 17.37 5.30 9.37
N LYS A 83 17.61 4.34 10.26
CA LYS A 83 18.83 3.52 10.29
C LYS A 83 18.93 2.57 9.09
N HIS A 84 17.82 1.99 8.65
CA HIS A 84 17.80 1.18 7.40
C HIS A 84 18.13 2.02 6.16
N ASN A 85 17.95 3.34 6.21
CA ASN A 85 18.45 4.23 5.17
C ASN A 85 19.99 4.23 5.06
N MET A 86 20.71 3.91 6.14
CA MET A 86 22.17 3.89 6.15
C MET A 86 22.75 2.52 5.78
N THR A 87 21.95 1.45 5.82
CA THR A 87 22.34 0.10 5.45
C THR A 87 21.59 -0.33 4.19
N ASP A 88 21.94 0.25 3.05
CA ASP A 88 21.51 -0.22 1.71
C ASP A 88 21.98 -1.66 1.40
N LYS A 89 22.45 -2.40 2.40
CA LYS A 89 22.99 -3.75 2.23
C LYS A 89 22.30 -4.70 3.20
N ASN A 90 21.19 -5.26 2.77
CA ASN A 90 20.71 -6.50 3.35
C ASN A 90 21.84 -7.54 3.26
N ILE A 91 22.19 -8.21 4.37
CA ILE A 91 23.28 -9.21 4.42
C ILE A 91 23.12 -10.27 3.34
N MET A 92 21.88 -10.62 2.95
CA MET A 92 21.57 -11.52 1.84
C MET A 92 21.99 -10.96 0.49
N CYS A 93 21.96 -9.64 0.27
CA CYS A 93 22.44 -8.99 -0.95
C CYS A 93 23.96 -9.07 -1.09
N MET A 94 24.71 -9.17 0.00
CA MET A 94 26.17 -9.38 -0.06
C MET A 94 26.53 -10.75 -0.64
N PHE A 95 25.68 -11.77 -0.43
CA PHE A 95 25.88 -13.11 -1.01
C PHE A 95 25.41 -13.20 -2.48
N GLN A 96 24.37 -12.45 -2.87
CA GLN A 96 23.77 -12.55 -4.20
C GLN A 96 24.27 -11.53 -5.24
N ARG A 97 25.17 -10.61 -4.88
CA ARG A 97 25.70 -9.51 -5.71
C ARG A 97 24.64 -8.60 -6.38
N LYS A 98 23.36 -8.67 -5.98
CA LYS A 98 22.29 -7.78 -6.42
C LYS A 98 21.81 -6.97 -5.24
N VAL A 99 22.05 -5.66 -5.27
CA VAL A 99 21.44 -4.73 -4.28
C VAL A 99 20.00 -4.53 -4.70
N LYS A 100 19.07 -5.16 -3.99
CA LYS A 100 17.64 -4.92 -4.19
C LYS A 100 17.23 -3.59 -3.57
N LYS A 101 16.29 -2.91 -4.22
CA LYS A 101 15.68 -1.70 -3.70
C LYS A 101 14.76 -2.05 -2.54
N ILE A 102 14.71 -1.22 -1.52
CA ILE A 102 13.83 -1.42 -0.35
C ILE A 102 12.67 -0.43 -0.42
N ALA A 103 11.45 -0.90 -0.19
CA ALA A 103 10.27 -0.08 0.01
C ALA A 103 9.64 -0.36 1.38
N VAL A 104 9.14 0.67 2.04
CA VAL A 104 8.49 0.57 3.35
C VAL A 104 6.99 0.74 3.18
N ILE A 105 6.21 -0.24 3.62
CA ILE A 105 4.76 -0.17 3.69
C ILE A 105 4.34 0.12 5.13
N MET A 106 3.48 1.12 5.30
CA MET A 106 2.81 1.46 6.54
C MET A 106 1.33 1.20 6.38
N ASP A 107 0.87 0.03 6.84
CA ASP A 107 -0.52 -0.38 6.71
C ASP A 107 -1.38 0.13 7.88
N GLU A 108 -2.68 0.29 7.63
CA GLU A 108 -3.69 0.76 8.60
C GLU A 108 -3.30 2.06 9.32
N ILE A 109 -2.69 3.01 8.59
CA ILE A 109 -2.14 4.24 9.19
C ILE A 109 -3.22 5.12 9.87
N ASP A 110 -4.46 4.98 9.52
CA ASP A 110 -5.63 5.60 10.14
C ASP A 110 -5.88 5.10 11.58
N GLY A 111 -5.43 3.90 11.92
CA GLY A 111 -5.45 3.37 13.30
C GLY A 111 -4.48 4.07 14.27
N MET A 112 -3.52 4.84 13.77
CA MET A 112 -2.53 5.55 14.59
C MET A 112 -3.11 6.74 15.39
N ASN A 113 -4.31 7.21 15.05
CA ASN A 113 -4.86 8.46 15.61
C ASN A 113 -5.29 8.36 17.07
N GLN A 114 -5.42 7.18 17.64
CA GLN A 114 -6.05 6.99 18.96
C GLN A 114 -5.10 7.12 20.16
N GLY A 115 -3.86 7.57 20.00
CA GLY A 115 -2.97 7.71 21.16
C GLY A 115 -1.59 8.29 20.92
N ASP A 116 -1.04 8.26 19.71
CA ASP A 116 0.34 8.70 19.48
C ASP A 116 0.46 9.84 18.45
N LYS A 117 0.46 11.06 18.98
CA LYS A 117 0.66 12.27 18.18
C LYS A 117 2.12 12.41 17.67
N GLY A 118 3.06 11.62 18.16
CA GLY A 118 4.49 11.70 17.88
C GLY A 118 4.89 11.00 16.58
N GLY A 119 4.45 9.76 16.38
CA GLY A 119 4.86 8.91 15.26
C GLY A 119 4.44 9.46 13.90
N LEU A 120 3.17 9.84 13.74
CA LEU A 120 2.67 10.42 12.49
C LEU A 120 3.34 11.76 12.13
N ASN A 121 3.64 12.60 13.13
CA ASN A 121 4.38 13.84 12.90
C ASN A 121 5.83 13.58 12.48
N ALA A 122 6.48 12.56 13.05
CA ALA A 122 7.82 12.16 12.63
C ALA A 122 7.81 11.62 11.19
N LEU A 123 6.82 10.80 10.84
CA LEU A 123 6.62 10.31 9.48
C LEU A 123 6.42 11.46 8.48
N ILE A 124 5.52 12.39 8.77
CA ILE A 124 5.30 13.58 7.92
C ILE A 124 6.60 14.37 7.73
N LYS A 125 7.39 14.53 8.79
CA LYS A 125 8.69 15.20 8.67
C LYS A 125 9.65 14.42 7.78
N LEU A 126 9.68 13.11 7.85
CA LEU A 126 10.59 12.26 7.09
C LEU A 126 10.29 12.27 5.58
N ILE A 127 9.00 12.30 5.20
CA ILE A 127 8.57 12.15 3.80
C ILE A 127 8.29 13.47 3.07
N ARG A 128 8.09 14.57 3.79
CA ARG A 128 7.74 15.86 3.17
C ARG A 128 8.89 16.45 2.36
N GLU A 129 8.55 17.25 1.38
CA GLU A 129 9.49 18.12 0.66
C GLU A 129 10.20 19.08 1.63
N LYS A 130 11.47 19.33 1.41
CA LYS A 130 12.32 20.20 2.24
C LYS A 130 12.49 21.58 1.61
N ARG A 131 11.46 22.43 1.71
CA ARG A 131 11.41 23.74 1.04
C ARG A 131 12.17 24.83 1.77
N THR A 132 12.25 24.80 3.11
CA THR A 132 12.91 25.84 3.94
C THR A 132 14.29 25.40 4.42
N LYS A 133 15.17 26.38 4.75
CA LYS A 133 16.51 26.09 5.31
C LYS A 133 16.43 25.19 6.55
N LYS A 134 15.45 25.43 7.43
CA LYS A 134 15.24 24.63 8.64
C LYS A 134 14.81 23.20 8.31
N GLN A 135 13.94 23.02 7.31
CA GLN A 135 13.51 21.70 6.86
C GLN A 135 14.63 20.89 6.21
N ARG A 136 15.55 21.54 5.51
CA ARG A 136 16.73 20.89 4.89
C ARG A 136 17.73 20.31 5.89
N GLN A 137 17.62 20.70 7.17
CA GLN A 137 18.40 20.10 8.26
C GLN A 137 17.73 18.86 8.86
N GLU A 138 16.48 18.58 8.47
CA GLU A 138 15.76 17.37 8.92
C GLU A 138 16.23 16.15 8.11
N GLU A 139 16.13 14.99 8.73
CA GLU A 139 16.38 13.71 8.07
C GLU A 139 15.39 13.46 6.94
N ILE A 140 15.86 12.75 5.92
CA ILE A 140 15.06 12.30 4.77
C ILE A 140 15.16 10.79 4.64
N THR A 141 14.15 10.16 4.05
CA THR A 141 14.22 8.74 3.69
C THR A 141 14.84 8.57 2.30
N PHE A 142 15.69 7.56 2.14
CA PHE A 142 16.20 7.10 0.83
C PHE A 142 15.42 5.92 0.27
N ASN A 143 14.43 5.42 1.03
CA ASN A 143 13.51 4.39 0.61
C ASN A 143 12.10 4.99 0.46
N PRO A 144 11.33 4.64 -0.58
CA PRO A 144 9.97 5.12 -0.73
C PRO A 144 9.10 4.57 0.41
N ILE A 145 8.23 5.40 0.97
CA ILE A 145 7.31 5.02 2.03
C ILE A 145 5.90 5.04 1.48
N ILE A 146 5.23 3.89 1.51
CA ILE A 146 3.86 3.72 1.05
C ILE A 146 2.94 3.60 2.26
N CYS A 147 2.08 4.59 2.45
CA CYS A 147 1.07 4.61 3.51
C CYS A 147 -0.25 4.07 2.98
N ILE A 148 -0.89 3.17 3.71
CA ILE A 148 -2.17 2.58 3.34
C ILE A 148 -3.20 2.94 4.39
N GLY A 149 -4.36 3.45 3.97
CA GLY A 149 -5.44 3.83 4.86
C GLY A 149 -6.82 3.67 4.24
N ASN A 150 -7.86 4.01 5.02
CA ASN A 150 -9.23 4.00 4.56
C ASN A 150 -9.70 5.41 4.16
N TYR A 151 -10.97 5.54 3.75
CA TYR A 151 -11.57 6.85 3.42
C TYR A 151 -11.75 7.75 4.63
N HIS A 152 -11.74 7.20 5.83
CA HIS A 152 -11.95 8.00 7.04
C HIS A 152 -10.76 8.92 7.26
N ILE A 153 -10.95 10.22 7.00
CA ILE A 153 -9.89 11.22 6.98
C ILE A 153 -10.06 12.16 8.16
N ASP A 154 -9.25 11.98 9.18
CA ASP A 154 -9.09 12.98 10.22
C ASP A 154 -8.10 14.10 9.81
N LYS A 155 -7.92 15.08 10.69
CA LYS A 155 -7.06 16.24 10.43
C LYS A 155 -5.60 15.84 10.17
N LYS A 156 -5.10 14.84 10.87
CA LYS A 156 -3.72 14.36 10.75
C LYS A 156 -3.48 13.59 9.45
N ILE A 157 -4.42 12.76 9.06
CA ILE A 157 -4.37 12.05 7.77
C ILE A 157 -4.43 13.04 6.61
N LYS A 158 -5.23 14.12 6.73
CA LYS A 158 -5.22 15.20 5.73
C LYS A 158 -3.85 15.88 5.61
N GLU A 159 -3.14 16.08 6.72
CA GLU A 159 -1.77 16.61 6.71
C GLU A 159 -0.80 15.65 6.01
N LEU A 160 -0.90 14.34 6.28
CA LEU A 160 -0.12 13.31 5.62
C LEU A 160 -0.40 13.27 4.11
N MET A 161 -1.66 13.27 3.70
CA MET A 161 -2.04 13.26 2.28
C MET A 161 -1.47 14.44 1.50
N LYS A 162 -1.34 15.63 2.10
CA LYS A 162 -0.75 16.81 1.44
C LYS A 162 0.73 16.61 1.08
N VAL A 163 1.46 15.86 1.89
CA VAL A 163 2.89 15.61 1.68
C VAL A 163 3.18 14.34 0.89
N CYS A 164 2.16 13.52 0.62
CA CYS A 164 2.23 12.33 -0.21
C CYS A 164 1.67 12.57 -1.62
N ASN A 165 2.03 11.69 -2.56
CA ASN A 165 1.26 11.47 -3.77
C ASN A 165 0.12 10.50 -3.43
N THR A 166 -1.11 10.80 -3.83
CA THR A 166 -2.28 10.03 -3.42
C THR A 166 -2.81 9.14 -4.54
N ILE A 167 -3.19 7.92 -4.21
CA ILE A 167 -3.79 6.94 -5.13
C ILE A 167 -5.07 6.41 -4.47
N GLU A 168 -6.19 6.57 -5.16
CA GLU A 168 -7.48 6.04 -4.72
C GLU A 168 -7.74 4.69 -5.38
N LEU A 169 -8.06 3.68 -4.57
CA LEU A 169 -8.57 2.40 -5.06
C LEU A 169 -10.06 2.32 -4.81
N LYS A 170 -10.84 2.44 -5.88
CA LYS A 170 -12.28 2.32 -5.82
C LYS A 170 -12.72 0.88 -5.53
N PRO A 171 -13.83 0.69 -4.82
CA PRO A 171 -14.40 -0.64 -4.64
C PRO A 171 -14.84 -1.23 -6.00
N PRO A 172 -14.78 -2.57 -6.17
CA PRO A 172 -15.28 -3.21 -7.37
C PRO A 172 -16.78 -2.90 -7.56
N THR A 173 -17.19 -2.73 -8.80
CA THR A 173 -18.60 -2.62 -9.17
C THR A 173 -19.30 -3.98 -8.98
N PHE A 174 -20.63 -3.98 -8.97
CA PHE A 174 -21.42 -5.22 -8.90
C PHE A 174 -21.05 -6.19 -10.02
N GLU A 175 -20.94 -5.69 -11.24
CA GLU A 175 -20.57 -6.49 -12.42
C GLU A 175 -19.14 -7.07 -12.29
N GLN A 176 -18.19 -6.27 -11.83
CA GLN A 176 -16.83 -6.76 -11.56
C GLN A 176 -16.83 -7.84 -10.47
N GLY A 177 -17.62 -7.67 -9.41
CA GLY A 177 -17.81 -8.66 -8.37
C GLY A 177 -18.35 -9.97 -8.91
N LYS A 178 -19.35 -9.90 -9.77
CA LYS A 178 -19.96 -11.07 -10.44
C LYS A 178 -18.95 -11.76 -11.36
N GLN A 179 -18.17 -11.02 -12.13
CA GLN A 179 -17.12 -11.59 -12.99
C GLN A 179 -16.03 -12.30 -12.17
N ILE A 180 -15.59 -11.68 -11.06
CA ILE A 180 -14.62 -12.33 -10.17
C ILE A 180 -15.19 -13.62 -9.60
N LEU A 181 -16.43 -13.61 -9.11
CA LEU A 181 -17.07 -14.79 -8.56
C LEU A 181 -17.20 -15.91 -9.59
N SER A 182 -17.61 -15.59 -10.81
CA SER A 182 -17.72 -16.56 -11.91
C SER A 182 -16.36 -17.14 -12.32
N SER A 183 -15.27 -16.36 -12.21
CA SER A 183 -13.93 -16.87 -12.46
C SER A 183 -13.40 -17.78 -11.34
N LEU A 184 -13.88 -17.60 -10.12
CA LEU A 184 -13.48 -18.37 -8.95
C LEU A 184 -14.29 -19.67 -8.79
N ILE A 185 -15.59 -19.61 -9.07
CA ILE A 185 -16.53 -20.74 -8.93
C ILE A 185 -17.17 -21.01 -10.31
N PRO A 186 -16.55 -21.86 -11.12
CA PRO A 186 -17.12 -22.28 -12.39
C PRO A 186 -18.48 -22.95 -12.16
N ASN A 187 -19.47 -22.69 -13.01
CA ASN A 187 -20.81 -23.28 -12.96
C ASN A 187 -21.72 -22.80 -11.81
N ILE A 188 -21.42 -21.67 -11.17
CA ILE A 188 -22.36 -21.08 -10.22
C ILE A 188 -23.64 -20.62 -10.94
N ASN A 189 -24.80 -20.86 -10.32
CA ASN A 189 -26.06 -20.37 -10.84
C ASN A 189 -26.12 -18.83 -10.77
N ASN A 190 -26.75 -18.21 -11.77
CA ASN A 190 -26.84 -16.74 -11.85
C ASN A 190 -27.52 -16.12 -10.63
N ASP A 191 -28.61 -16.71 -10.15
CA ASP A 191 -29.35 -16.21 -8.98
C ASP A 191 -28.48 -16.26 -7.72
N THR A 192 -27.79 -17.39 -7.49
CA THR A 192 -26.85 -17.56 -6.38
C THR A 192 -25.65 -16.62 -6.51
N SER A 193 -25.15 -16.38 -7.72
CA SER A 193 -24.08 -15.43 -8.00
C SER A 193 -24.48 -14.00 -7.62
N ASP A 194 -25.71 -13.60 -7.94
CA ASP A 194 -26.23 -12.26 -7.61
C ASP A 194 -26.42 -12.09 -6.11
N GLU A 195 -26.97 -13.10 -5.42
CA GLU A 195 -27.12 -13.10 -3.95
C GLU A 195 -25.76 -13.00 -3.23
N ILE A 196 -24.77 -13.79 -3.66
CA ILE A 196 -23.42 -13.76 -3.08
C ILE A 196 -22.75 -12.41 -3.34
N THR A 197 -22.85 -11.89 -4.56
CA THR A 197 -22.26 -10.60 -4.90
C THR A 197 -22.87 -9.47 -4.08
N GLN A 198 -24.18 -9.49 -3.87
CA GLN A 198 -24.88 -8.55 -3.02
C GLN A 198 -24.47 -8.68 -1.53
N PHE A 199 -24.30 -9.90 -1.04
CA PHE A 199 -23.84 -10.17 0.33
C PHE A 199 -22.40 -9.70 0.58
N VAL A 200 -21.51 -9.87 -0.40
CA VAL A 200 -20.10 -9.49 -0.32
C VAL A 200 -19.92 -7.96 -0.25
N GLN A 201 -20.85 -7.17 -0.80
CA GLN A 201 -20.83 -5.70 -0.79
C GLN A 201 -19.49 -5.11 -1.24
N SER A 202 -18.92 -5.64 -2.31
CA SER A 202 -17.61 -5.19 -2.86
C SER A 202 -16.38 -5.42 -1.97
N ASP A 203 -16.48 -6.20 -0.88
CA ASP A 203 -15.35 -6.59 -0.04
C ASP A 203 -14.69 -7.88 -0.57
N LEU A 204 -13.51 -7.73 -1.19
CA LEU A 204 -12.76 -8.86 -1.77
C LEU A 204 -12.28 -9.88 -0.72
N ARG A 205 -12.17 -9.51 0.55
CA ARG A 205 -11.82 -10.44 1.64
C ARG A 205 -12.97 -11.40 1.90
N ARG A 206 -14.21 -10.89 1.92
CA ARG A 206 -15.41 -11.75 2.05
C ARG A 206 -15.53 -12.71 0.88
N MET A 207 -15.25 -12.22 -0.34
CA MET A 207 -15.25 -13.06 -1.54
C MET A 207 -14.21 -14.18 -1.46
N SER A 208 -12.99 -13.86 -1.03
CA SER A 208 -11.94 -14.85 -0.79
C SER A 208 -12.33 -15.89 0.27
N HIS A 209 -13.03 -15.49 1.31
CA HIS A 209 -13.53 -16.39 2.35
C HIS A 209 -14.62 -17.35 1.81
N ILE A 210 -15.56 -16.83 1.03
CA ILE A 210 -16.58 -17.67 0.37
C ILE A 210 -15.92 -18.70 -0.55
N TYR A 211 -14.92 -18.28 -1.32
CA TYR A 211 -14.18 -19.18 -2.19
C TYR A 211 -13.46 -20.29 -1.39
N SER A 212 -12.83 -19.95 -0.27
CA SER A 212 -12.17 -20.96 0.59
C SER A 212 -13.16 -21.97 1.18
N ILE A 213 -14.39 -21.55 1.51
CA ILE A 213 -15.44 -22.46 1.95
C ILE A 213 -15.86 -23.39 0.81
N TYR A 214 -15.99 -22.86 -0.40
CA TYR A 214 -16.33 -23.67 -1.58
C TYR A 214 -15.25 -24.71 -1.89
N GLU A 215 -13.96 -24.34 -1.87
CA GLU A 215 -12.84 -25.28 -2.09
C GLU A 215 -12.79 -26.41 -1.05
N ASN A 216 -13.11 -26.12 0.21
CA ASN A 216 -13.05 -27.11 1.29
C ASN A 216 -14.24 -28.07 1.29
N ASN A 217 -15.33 -27.79 0.55
CA ASN A 217 -16.53 -28.61 0.48
C ASN A 217 -16.66 -29.38 -0.84
N ASN A 218 -15.72 -29.23 -1.76
CA ASN A 218 -15.60 -29.99 -3.01
C ASN A 218 -14.28 -30.76 -3.06
#